data_7b6c040506f36e9e07e8f4d2347a21cd
#
_entry.id   7b6c040506f36e9e07e8f4d2347a21cd
#
_cell.length_a   1.000
_cell.length_b   1.000
_cell.length_c   1.000
_cell.angle_alpha   90.00
_cell.angle_beta   90.00
_cell.angle_gamma   90.00
#
_symmetry.space_group_name_H-M   'P 1'
#
loop_
_entity.id
_entity.type
_entity.pdbx_description
1 polymer ?
#
loop_
_entity_poly.entity_id
_entity_poly.type
_entity_poly.pdbx_seq_one_letter_code
_entity_poly.pdbx_strand_id
1 'polypeptide(L)'
;ALMREQGIEALLISHAANRYYLSGFELHDVQLNESAGRLIVMADGKDWILTDSRYLDAARRLWEPERVFIYGADAPEDIAKLLKGLVPGKTIGFEARAITLEFYEKFAETLAGSGCRLSKADGLVEQLRVIKDAEEIRRMEISCRLNQQMMEWLPGVLVPGRSEAAVSWDIEMFFRHHGATELAFTSIVGHAPNAALPHYLPSKD
;
A
#
# COMPACT_ATOMS: atom_id res chain seq x y z
N ALA A 1 9.02 5.50 -18.63
CA ALA A 1 9.21 4.55 -19.72
C ALA A 1 7.95 3.69 -19.89
N LEU A 2 7.64 2.76 -18.98
CA LEU A 2 6.54 1.78 -19.09
C LEU A 2 5.16 2.38 -19.45
N MET A 3 4.78 3.51 -18.84
CA MET A 3 3.53 4.20 -19.20
C MET A 3 3.51 4.66 -20.67
N ARG A 4 4.62 5.21 -21.14
CA ARG A 4 4.72 5.70 -22.53
C ARG A 4 4.64 4.55 -23.56
N GLU A 5 5.22 3.40 -23.24
CA GLU A 5 5.13 2.18 -24.07
C GLU A 5 3.68 1.69 -24.21
N GLN A 6 2.85 1.93 -23.21
CA GLN A 6 1.42 1.59 -23.21
C GLN A 6 0.50 2.75 -23.63
N GLY A 7 1.07 3.91 -24.00
CA GLY A 7 0.31 5.08 -24.40
C GLY A 7 -0.53 5.68 -23.25
N ILE A 8 -0.08 5.50 -21.99
CA ILE A 8 -0.72 6.02 -20.79
C ILE A 8 -0.11 7.37 -20.43
N GLU A 9 -0.92 8.41 -20.32
CA GLU A 9 -0.50 9.77 -19.98
C GLU A 9 -0.53 10.04 -18.47
N ALA A 10 -1.54 9.52 -17.79
CA ALA A 10 -1.67 9.55 -16.35
C ALA A 10 -2.01 8.16 -15.81
N LEU A 11 -1.43 7.77 -14.68
CA LEU A 11 -1.69 6.49 -14.02
C LEU A 11 -2.21 6.74 -12.60
N LEU A 12 -3.45 6.34 -12.34
CA LEU A 12 -4.06 6.37 -11.00
C LEU A 12 -3.60 5.15 -10.20
N ILE A 13 -2.80 5.39 -9.18
CA ILE A 13 -2.34 4.40 -8.22
C ILE A 13 -3.28 4.39 -7.03
N SER A 14 -3.92 3.26 -6.78
CA SER A 14 -4.86 3.03 -5.68
C SER A 14 -4.36 1.95 -4.70
N HIS A 15 -3.45 1.07 -5.14
CA HIS A 15 -2.88 0.04 -4.29
C HIS A 15 -1.94 0.66 -3.25
N ALA A 16 -2.21 0.44 -1.95
CA ALA A 16 -1.50 1.09 -0.85
C ALA A 16 0.02 0.88 -0.91
N ALA A 17 0.49 -0.35 -1.14
CA ALA A 17 1.91 -0.63 -1.24
C ALA A 17 2.59 0.03 -2.46
N ASN A 18 1.88 0.16 -3.60
CA ASN A 18 2.39 0.86 -4.79
C ASN A 18 2.46 2.37 -4.55
N ARG A 19 1.43 2.94 -3.91
CA ARG A 19 1.43 4.34 -3.49
C ARG A 19 2.61 4.63 -2.58
N TYR A 20 2.79 3.83 -1.51
CA TYR A 20 3.92 4.00 -0.59
C TYR A 20 5.27 3.86 -1.30
N TYR A 21 5.44 2.83 -2.14
CA TYR A 21 6.68 2.60 -2.88
C TYR A 21 7.10 3.80 -3.74
N LEU A 22 6.14 4.44 -4.42
CA LEU A 22 6.41 5.54 -5.34
C LEU A 22 6.51 6.90 -4.67
N SER A 23 5.87 7.11 -3.52
CA SER A 23 5.73 8.44 -2.91
C SER A 23 6.20 8.54 -1.46
N GLY A 24 6.37 7.42 -0.76
CA GLY A 24 6.56 7.40 0.69
C GLY A 24 5.31 7.76 1.50
N PHE A 25 4.17 8.00 0.84
CA PHE A 25 2.92 8.37 1.52
C PHE A 25 2.19 7.14 2.03
N GLU A 26 2.36 6.86 3.32
CA GLU A 26 1.76 5.74 4.03
C GLU A 26 0.53 6.20 4.85
N LEU A 27 -0.54 5.43 4.79
CA LEU A 27 -1.80 5.73 5.47
C LEU A 27 -2.35 4.57 6.29
N HIS A 28 -1.68 3.43 6.34
CA HIS A 28 -2.16 2.20 7.01
C HIS A 28 -3.59 1.78 6.59
N ASP A 29 -3.96 2.03 5.32
CA ASP A 29 -5.29 1.70 4.80
C ASP A 29 -5.43 0.17 4.68
N VAL A 30 -6.33 -0.41 5.43
CA VAL A 30 -6.57 -1.85 5.43
C VAL A 30 -7.70 -2.26 4.47
N GLN A 31 -8.52 -1.31 4.00
CA GLN A 31 -9.70 -1.57 3.16
C GLN A 31 -9.69 -0.69 1.91
N LEU A 32 -10.08 -1.28 0.77
CA LEU A 32 -10.12 -0.58 -0.51
C LEU A 32 -11.16 0.56 -0.54
N ASN A 33 -12.29 0.36 0.12
CA ASN A 33 -13.39 1.32 0.17
C ASN A 33 -13.15 2.49 1.16
N GLU A 34 -12.18 2.34 2.05
CA GLU A 34 -11.84 3.36 3.05
C GLU A 34 -10.47 4.01 2.80
N SER A 35 -9.82 3.68 1.68
CA SER A 35 -8.53 4.25 1.35
C SER A 35 -8.62 5.78 1.19
N ALA A 36 -7.91 6.47 2.07
CA ALA A 36 -7.85 7.94 2.10
C ALA A 36 -6.70 8.50 1.25
N GLY A 37 -6.05 7.71 0.43
CA GLY A 37 -4.93 8.17 -0.37
C GLY A 37 -4.77 7.47 -1.71
N ARG A 38 -4.41 8.26 -2.72
CA ARG A 38 -4.03 7.80 -4.04
C ARG A 38 -2.88 8.64 -4.58
N LEU A 39 -2.29 8.18 -5.67
CA LEU A 39 -1.25 8.91 -6.38
C LEU A 39 -1.63 8.96 -7.86
N ILE A 40 -1.41 10.09 -8.51
CA ILE A 40 -1.40 10.16 -9.98
C ILE A 40 0.05 10.29 -10.41
N VAL A 41 0.53 9.31 -11.14
CA VAL A 41 1.83 9.37 -11.83
C VAL A 41 1.61 9.90 -13.23
N MET A 42 2.31 10.96 -13.59
CA MET A 42 2.18 11.64 -14.87
C MET A 42 3.34 11.28 -15.81
N ALA A 43 3.04 11.12 -17.10
CA ALA A 43 4.07 10.84 -18.11
C ALA A 43 5.11 11.97 -18.26
N ASP A 44 4.77 13.19 -17.86
CA ASP A 44 5.66 14.37 -17.83
C ASP A 44 6.42 14.53 -16.50
N GLY A 45 6.17 13.68 -15.49
CA GLY A 45 6.82 13.68 -14.19
C GLY A 45 6.22 14.66 -13.17
N LYS A 46 5.07 15.26 -13.45
CA LYS A 46 4.37 16.15 -12.51
C LYS A 46 3.31 15.38 -11.72
N ASP A 47 3.78 14.51 -10.87
CA ASP A 47 2.93 13.59 -10.12
C ASP A 47 2.14 14.30 -9.01
N TRP A 48 1.01 13.73 -8.61
CA TRP A 48 0.10 14.30 -7.62
C TRP A 48 -0.19 13.31 -6.49
N ILE A 49 -0.13 13.77 -5.24
CA ILE A 49 -0.74 13.06 -4.10
C ILE A 49 -2.19 13.51 -3.97
N LEU A 50 -3.09 12.53 -3.81
CA LEU A 50 -4.50 12.75 -3.59
C LEU A 50 -4.90 12.14 -2.25
N THR A 51 -5.57 12.94 -1.41
CA THR A 51 -6.02 12.49 -0.10
C THR A 51 -7.24 13.28 0.36
N ASP A 52 -7.79 12.96 1.50
CA ASP A 52 -8.80 13.79 2.16
C ASP A 52 -8.18 14.79 3.15
N SER A 53 -9.01 15.65 3.72
CA SER A 53 -8.56 16.75 4.59
C SER A 53 -7.85 16.30 5.87
N ARG A 54 -8.07 15.06 6.34
CA ARG A 54 -7.42 14.51 7.54
C ARG A 54 -5.92 14.36 7.38
N TYR A 55 -5.45 14.12 6.17
CA TYR A 55 -4.05 13.82 5.86
C TYR A 55 -3.32 14.96 5.13
N LEU A 56 -3.93 16.14 5.03
CA LEU A 56 -3.36 17.29 4.32
C LEU A 56 -1.95 17.64 4.80
N ASP A 57 -1.75 17.72 6.12
CA ASP A 57 -0.45 18.10 6.68
C ASP A 57 0.62 17.02 6.43
N ALA A 58 0.23 15.75 6.50
CA ALA A 58 1.13 14.63 6.20
C ALA A 58 1.55 14.64 4.71
N ALA A 59 0.60 14.87 3.81
CA ALA A 59 0.86 14.96 2.37
C ALA A 59 1.79 16.14 2.02
N ARG A 60 1.56 17.31 2.61
CA ARG A 60 2.37 18.52 2.38
C ARG A 60 3.80 18.44 2.92
N ARG A 61 4.07 17.55 3.85
CA ARG A 61 5.45 17.30 4.33
C ARG A 61 6.27 16.46 3.35
N LEU A 62 5.60 15.70 2.49
CA LEU A 62 6.22 14.77 1.55
C LEU A 62 6.21 15.28 0.12
N TRP A 63 5.29 16.20 -0.22
CA TRP A 63 5.03 16.59 -1.60
C TRP A 63 4.89 18.11 -1.74
N GLU A 64 5.12 18.61 -2.94
CA GLU A 64 4.91 20.02 -3.26
C GLU A 64 3.43 20.41 -3.03
N PRO A 65 3.12 21.44 -2.23
CA PRO A 65 1.76 21.79 -1.86
C PRO A 65 0.80 21.98 -3.04
N GLU A 66 1.31 22.46 -4.17
CA GLU A 66 0.56 22.72 -5.40
C GLU A 66 0.13 21.43 -6.11
N ARG A 67 0.72 20.29 -5.74
CA ARG A 67 0.45 18.95 -6.28
C ARG A 67 -0.11 18.01 -5.23
N VAL A 68 -0.67 18.57 -4.17
CA VAL A 68 -1.50 17.85 -3.18
C VAL A 68 -2.96 18.20 -3.46
N PHE A 69 -3.73 17.23 -3.91
CA PHE A 69 -5.16 17.39 -4.18
C PHE A 69 -6.00 16.81 -3.04
N ILE A 70 -6.90 17.62 -2.50
CA ILE A 70 -7.83 17.21 -1.45
C ILE A 70 -9.19 16.98 -2.07
N TYR A 71 -9.64 15.74 -2.07
CA TYR A 71 -10.98 15.39 -2.51
C TYR A 71 -11.98 15.44 -1.36
N GLY A 72 -13.25 15.66 -1.71
CA GLY A 72 -14.36 15.69 -0.77
C GLY A 72 -14.97 14.31 -0.51
N ALA A 73 -16.26 14.29 -0.23
CA ALA A 73 -17.00 13.05 0.03
C ALA A 73 -17.12 12.13 -1.17
N ASP A 74 -16.97 12.66 -2.39
CA ASP A 74 -17.07 11.92 -3.63
C ASP A 74 -15.70 11.81 -4.32
N ALA A 75 -14.81 11.03 -3.74
CA ALA A 75 -13.45 10.86 -4.25
C ALA A 75 -13.39 10.42 -5.73
N PRO A 76 -14.21 9.46 -6.23
CA PRO A 76 -14.18 9.07 -7.64
C PRO A 76 -14.50 10.24 -8.58
N GLU A 77 -15.52 11.03 -8.25
CA GLU A 77 -15.94 12.17 -9.06
C GLU A 77 -14.89 13.29 -9.05
N ASP A 78 -14.37 13.64 -7.88
CA ASP A 78 -13.37 14.71 -7.72
C ASP A 78 -12.05 14.37 -8.43
N ILE A 79 -11.60 13.11 -8.31
CA ILE A 79 -10.39 12.62 -8.98
C ILE A 79 -10.59 12.59 -10.51
N ALA A 80 -11.75 12.16 -10.98
CA ALA A 80 -12.06 12.17 -12.39
C ALA A 80 -12.04 13.60 -12.97
N LYS A 81 -12.64 14.59 -12.27
CA LYS A 81 -12.62 16.01 -12.66
C LYS A 81 -11.19 16.54 -12.73
N LEU A 82 -10.34 16.22 -11.75
CA LEU A 82 -8.92 16.59 -11.77
C LEU A 82 -8.23 16.01 -13.01
N LEU A 83 -8.34 14.71 -13.22
CA LEU A 83 -7.68 14.04 -14.36
C LEU A 83 -8.18 14.54 -15.71
N LYS A 84 -9.49 14.85 -15.83
CA LYS A 84 -10.07 15.47 -17.02
C LYS A 84 -9.42 16.82 -17.34
N GLY A 85 -9.05 17.59 -16.32
CA GLY A 85 -8.31 18.85 -16.47
C GLY A 85 -6.82 18.66 -16.81
N LEU A 86 -6.17 17.66 -16.20
CA LEU A 86 -4.74 17.42 -16.39
C LEU A 86 -4.39 16.77 -17.74
N VAL A 87 -5.22 15.84 -18.21
CA VAL A 87 -4.95 15.03 -19.41
C VAL A 87 -6.17 14.92 -20.35
N PRO A 88 -6.70 16.06 -20.85
CA PRO A 88 -7.92 16.06 -21.67
C PRO A 88 -7.74 15.22 -22.94
N GLY A 89 -8.68 14.29 -23.17
CA GLY A 89 -8.68 13.42 -24.35
C GLY A 89 -7.59 12.34 -24.38
N LYS A 90 -6.84 12.15 -23.29
CA LYS A 90 -5.73 11.19 -23.21
C LYS A 90 -6.13 9.87 -22.54
N THR A 91 -5.20 8.92 -22.52
CA THR A 91 -5.39 7.65 -21.84
C THR A 91 -4.99 7.74 -20.38
N ILE A 92 -5.91 7.36 -19.49
CA ILE A 92 -5.73 7.25 -18.05
C ILE A 92 -5.62 5.78 -17.71
N GLY A 93 -4.46 5.36 -17.20
CA GLY A 93 -4.25 4.04 -16.62
C GLY A 93 -4.80 3.99 -15.19
N PHE A 94 -5.24 2.84 -14.74
CA PHE A 94 -5.65 2.62 -13.36
C PHE A 94 -5.41 1.17 -12.91
N GLU A 95 -5.20 0.97 -11.62
CA GLU A 95 -5.03 -0.35 -11.02
C GLU A 95 -6.39 -0.99 -10.76
N ALA A 96 -6.87 -1.81 -11.70
CA ALA A 96 -8.20 -2.42 -11.65
C ALA A 96 -8.41 -3.37 -10.46
N ARG A 97 -7.34 -3.94 -9.92
CA ARG A 97 -7.37 -4.82 -8.74
C ARG A 97 -7.44 -4.06 -7.41
N ALA A 98 -7.24 -2.74 -7.44
CA ALA A 98 -7.13 -1.91 -6.25
C ALA A 98 -8.22 -0.82 -6.15
N ILE A 99 -9.30 -0.96 -6.90
CA ILE A 99 -10.49 -0.11 -6.81
C ILE A 99 -11.74 -0.99 -6.70
N THR A 100 -12.79 -0.43 -6.08
CA THR A 100 -14.11 -1.08 -6.06
C THR A 100 -14.83 -0.85 -7.39
N LEU A 101 -15.82 -1.70 -7.69
CA LEU A 101 -16.67 -1.51 -8.87
C LEU A 101 -17.40 -0.15 -8.80
N GLU A 102 -17.93 0.20 -7.65
CA GLU A 102 -18.61 1.48 -7.41
C GLU A 102 -17.70 2.68 -7.73
N PHE A 103 -16.44 2.63 -7.26
CA PHE A 103 -15.45 3.65 -7.59
C PHE A 103 -15.26 3.75 -9.12
N TYR A 104 -15.07 2.61 -9.78
CA TYR A 104 -14.84 2.57 -11.23
C TYR A 104 -16.04 3.11 -12.01
N GLU A 105 -17.27 2.72 -11.69
CA GLU A 105 -18.48 3.16 -12.38
C GLU A 105 -18.63 4.68 -12.29
N LYS A 106 -18.52 5.25 -11.11
CA LYS A 106 -18.64 6.69 -10.88
C LYS A 106 -17.51 7.48 -11.54
N PHE A 107 -16.28 6.96 -11.46
CA PHE A 107 -15.09 7.52 -12.10
C PHE A 107 -15.25 7.53 -13.63
N ALA A 108 -15.71 6.43 -14.23
CA ALA A 108 -15.92 6.30 -15.65
C ALA A 108 -17.09 7.19 -16.16
N GLU A 109 -18.19 7.26 -15.40
CA GLU A 109 -19.32 8.13 -15.69
C GLU A 109 -18.90 9.61 -15.74
N THR A 110 -18.12 10.06 -14.75
CA THR A 110 -17.62 11.44 -14.70
C THR A 110 -16.68 11.77 -15.86
N LEU A 111 -15.94 10.80 -16.35
CA LEU A 111 -15.06 10.95 -17.52
C LEU A 111 -15.81 10.82 -18.85
N ALA A 112 -17.05 10.37 -18.87
CA ALA A 112 -17.81 10.21 -20.09
C ALA A 112 -17.92 11.53 -20.88
N GLY A 113 -17.79 11.43 -22.21
CA GLY A 113 -17.83 12.59 -23.11
C GLY A 113 -16.60 13.50 -23.07
N SER A 114 -15.62 13.24 -22.23
CA SER A 114 -14.38 14.04 -22.14
C SER A 114 -13.32 13.70 -23.20
N GLY A 115 -13.53 12.61 -23.95
CA GLY A 115 -12.53 12.03 -24.84
C GLY A 115 -11.41 11.24 -24.13
N CYS A 116 -11.39 11.23 -22.81
CA CYS A 116 -10.45 10.39 -22.06
C CYS A 116 -10.77 8.91 -22.23
N ARG A 117 -9.73 8.09 -22.30
CA ARG A 117 -9.84 6.63 -22.38
C ARG A 117 -9.29 6.00 -21.10
N LEU A 118 -10.04 5.07 -20.53
CA LEU A 118 -9.60 4.28 -19.38
C LEU A 118 -8.89 2.99 -19.83
N SER A 119 -7.75 2.68 -19.24
CA SER A 119 -6.97 1.47 -19.50
C SER A 119 -6.56 0.81 -18.20
N LYS A 120 -6.79 -0.51 -18.11
CA LYS A 120 -6.27 -1.30 -16.98
C LYS A 120 -4.75 -1.35 -17.07
N ALA A 121 -4.08 -1.03 -15.97
CA ALA A 121 -2.63 -0.91 -15.91
C ALA A 121 -2.04 -1.64 -14.70
N ASP A 122 -2.71 -2.74 -14.29
CA ASP A 122 -2.20 -3.61 -13.23
C ASP A 122 -0.81 -4.16 -13.58
N GLY A 123 0.06 -4.25 -12.60
CA GLY A 123 1.40 -4.84 -12.75
C GLY A 123 2.49 -3.86 -13.19
N LEU A 124 2.20 -2.61 -13.55
CA LEU A 124 3.23 -1.65 -13.96
C LEU A 124 4.18 -1.28 -12.81
N VAL A 125 3.66 -1.04 -11.62
CA VAL A 125 4.49 -0.72 -10.45
C VAL A 125 5.13 -1.98 -9.89
N GLU A 126 4.43 -3.10 -9.91
CA GLU A 126 4.97 -4.40 -9.48
C GLU A 126 6.20 -4.81 -10.29
N GLN A 127 6.25 -4.51 -11.59
CA GLN A 127 7.46 -4.74 -12.41
C GLN A 127 8.67 -3.98 -11.87
N LEU A 128 8.50 -2.75 -11.37
CA LEU A 128 9.59 -1.99 -10.75
C LEU A 128 10.02 -2.63 -9.42
N ARG A 129 9.07 -3.14 -8.64
CA ARG A 129 9.30 -3.74 -7.32
C ARG A 129 9.91 -5.13 -7.37
N VAL A 130 9.86 -5.83 -8.52
CA VAL A 130 10.48 -7.17 -8.68
C VAL A 130 12.00 -7.09 -8.55
N ILE A 131 12.62 -6.11 -9.18
CA ILE A 131 14.07 -5.91 -9.13
C ILE A 131 14.39 -4.90 -8.04
N LYS A 132 15.03 -5.37 -6.97
CA LYS A 132 15.37 -4.55 -5.82
C LYS A 132 16.66 -3.77 -6.07
N ASP A 133 16.68 -2.51 -5.66
CA ASP A 133 17.90 -1.74 -5.64
C ASP A 133 18.77 -2.04 -4.40
N ALA A 134 19.93 -1.41 -4.29
CA ALA A 134 20.88 -1.67 -3.21
C ALA A 134 20.34 -1.27 -1.83
N GLU A 135 19.55 -0.20 -1.73
CA GLU A 135 18.96 0.25 -0.47
C GLU A 135 17.80 -0.67 -0.05
N GLU A 136 16.98 -1.10 -0.98
CA GLU A 136 15.92 -2.08 -0.74
C GLU A 136 16.50 -3.42 -0.25
N ILE A 137 17.57 -3.90 -0.88
CA ILE A 137 18.30 -5.10 -0.43
C ILE A 137 18.83 -4.91 0.98
N ARG A 138 19.47 -3.78 1.28
CA ARG A 138 19.98 -3.48 2.62
C ARG A 138 18.88 -3.51 3.68
N ARG A 139 17.72 -2.95 3.41
CA ARG A 139 16.56 -2.98 4.32
C ARG A 139 16.03 -4.39 4.53
N MET A 140 15.94 -5.18 3.47
CA MET A 140 15.56 -6.60 3.57
C MET A 140 16.56 -7.39 4.42
N GLU A 141 17.87 -7.17 4.27
CA GLU A 141 18.88 -7.81 5.09
C GLU A 141 18.77 -7.45 6.58
N ILE A 142 18.44 -6.19 6.92
CA ILE A 142 18.18 -5.77 8.29
C ILE A 142 17.02 -6.57 8.87
N SER A 143 15.90 -6.64 8.13
CA SER A 143 14.72 -7.40 8.53
C SER A 143 15.02 -8.90 8.70
N CYS A 144 15.78 -9.50 7.77
CA CYS A 144 16.20 -10.90 7.86
C CYS A 144 17.09 -11.18 9.09
N ARG A 145 18.06 -10.30 9.38
CA ARG A 145 18.91 -10.42 10.58
C ARG A 145 18.08 -10.33 11.86
N LEU A 146 17.11 -9.43 11.92
CA LEU A 146 16.24 -9.32 13.09
C LEU A 146 15.37 -10.58 13.27
N ASN A 147 14.87 -11.15 12.19
CA ASN A 147 14.19 -12.45 12.22
C ASN A 147 15.11 -13.57 12.74
N GLN A 148 16.36 -13.61 12.28
CA GLN A 148 17.32 -14.60 12.77
C GLN A 148 17.56 -14.45 14.28
N GLN A 149 17.77 -13.25 14.77
CA GLN A 149 17.95 -12.98 16.21
C GLN A 149 16.72 -13.42 17.02
N MET A 150 15.52 -13.18 16.51
CA MET A 150 14.29 -13.65 17.15
C MET A 150 14.25 -15.18 17.20
N MET A 151 14.61 -15.87 16.13
CA MET A 151 14.62 -17.34 16.10
C MET A 151 15.69 -17.93 17.04
N GLU A 152 16.83 -17.27 17.24
CA GLU A 152 17.86 -17.66 18.20
C GLU A 152 17.41 -17.46 19.65
N TRP A 153 16.65 -16.40 19.91
CA TRP A 153 16.09 -16.09 21.24
C TRP A 153 14.87 -16.95 21.62
N LEU A 154 14.03 -17.32 20.64
CA LEU A 154 12.74 -17.99 20.83
C LEU A 154 12.79 -19.27 21.68
N PRO A 155 13.78 -20.19 21.55
CA PRO A 155 13.84 -21.39 22.38
C PRO A 155 13.87 -21.10 23.88
N GLY A 156 14.38 -19.94 24.30
CA GLY A 156 14.42 -19.55 25.70
C GLY A 156 13.06 -19.18 26.32
N VAL A 157 12.07 -18.87 25.49
CA VAL A 157 10.70 -18.53 25.94
C VAL A 157 9.69 -19.67 25.72
N LEU A 158 10.07 -20.68 24.95
CA LEU A 158 9.25 -21.88 24.71
C LEU A 158 9.39 -22.85 25.89
N VAL A 159 8.77 -22.50 27.02
CA VAL A 159 8.80 -23.31 28.24
C VAL A 159 7.41 -23.92 28.53
N PRO A 160 7.32 -25.08 29.18
CA PRO A 160 6.06 -25.71 29.52
C PRO A 160 5.13 -24.75 30.30
N GLY A 161 3.84 -24.76 29.97
CA GLY A 161 2.81 -23.92 30.62
C GLY A 161 2.63 -22.53 30.02
N ARG A 162 3.40 -22.16 28.98
CA ARG A 162 3.15 -20.95 28.22
C ARG A 162 2.05 -21.17 27.19
N SER A 163 1.08 -20.27 27.14
CA SER A 163 0.04 -20.30 26.09
C SER A 163 0.59 -19.77 24.75
N GLU A 164 -0.03 -20.18 23.65
CA GLU A 164 0.30 -19.73 22.30
C GLU A 164 0.21 -18.19 22.18
N ALA A 165 -0.83 -17.59 22.78
CA ALA A 165 -1.00 -16.15 22.80
C ALA A 165 0.13 -15.43 23.56
N ALA A 166 0.61 -15.99 24.67
CA ALA A 166 1.73 -15.42 25.42
C ALA A 166 3.03 -15.46 24.60
N VAL A 167 3.30 -16.55 23.90
CA VAL A 167 4.47 -16.66 23.01
C VAL A 167 4.35 -15.71 21.84
N SER A 168 3.17 -15.59 21.21
CA SER A 168 2.91 -14.64 20.14
C SER A 168 3.16 -13.19 20.58
N TRP A 169 2.72 -12.84 21.79
CA TRP A 169 2.99 -11.52 22.38
C TRP A 169 4.48 -11.27 22.61
N ASP A 170 5.21 -12.26 23.14
CA ASP A 170 6.65 -12.13 23.36
C ASP A 170 7.41 -11.93 22.05
N ILE A 171 7.01 -12.60 20.97
CA ILE A 171 7.57 -12.41 19.63
C ILE A 171 7.35 -10.97 19.15
N GLU A 172 6.13 -10.44 19.28
CA GLU A 172 5.85 -9.05 18.92
C GLU A 172 6.69 -8.07 19.74
N MET A 173 6.77 -8.26 21.05
CA MET A 173 7.55 -7.41 21.94
C MET A 173 9.05 -7.48 21.63
N PHE A 174 9.55 -8.67 21.25
CA PHE A 174 10.93 -8.80 20.80
C PHE A 174 11.21 -7.89 19.60
N PHE A 175 10.41 -7.95 18.56
CA PHE A 175 10.60 -7.14 17.37
C PHE A 175 10.52 -5.64 17.67
N ARG A 176 9.54 -5.21 18.47
CA ARG A 176 9.38 -3.79 18.87
C ARG A 176 10.57 -3.28 19.68
N HIS A 177 11.06 -4.06 20.63
CA HIS A 177 12.23 -3.69 21.43
C HIS A 177 13.53 -3.62 20.62
N HIS A 178 13.58 -4.33 19.49
CA HIS A 178 14.75 -4.33 18.59
C HIS A 178 14.56 -3.40 17.38
N GLY A 179 13.61 -2.46 17.44
CA GLY A 179 13.49 -1.35 16.52
C GLY A 179 12.52 -1.56 15.36
N ALA A 180 11.76 -2.66 15.32
CA ALA A 180 10.68 -2.80 14.37
C ALA A 180 9.50 -1.92 14.78
N THR A 181 8.92 -1.20 13.82
CA THR A 181 7.72 -0.39 14.04
C THR A 181 6.47 -1.24 14.15
N GLU A 182 6.41 -2.32 13.35
CA GLU A 182 5.31 -3.27 13.34
C GLU A 182 5.77 -4.63 12.79
N LEU A 183 4.94 -5.64 12.95
CA LEU A 183 5.09 -6.93 12.28
C LEU A 183 4.46 -6.87 10.89
N ALA A 184 5.01 -7.62 9.94
CA ALA A 184 4.45 -7.74 8.60
C ALA A 184 3.06 -8.42 8.61
N PHE A 185 2.81 -9.28 9.59
CA PHE A 185 1.52 -9.93 9.86
C PHE A 185 1.52 -10.46 11.30
N THR A 186 0.34 -10.76 11.83
CA THR A 186 0.19 -11.35 13.18
C THR A 186 0.93 -12.69 13.26
N SER A 187 1.72 -12.88 14.31
CA SER A 187 2.49 -14.11 14.52
C SER A 187 1.55 -15.33 14.60
N ILE A 188 1.89 -16.38 13.87
CA ILE A 188 1.19 -17.66 13.92
C ILE A 188 1.98 -18.55 14.87
N VAL A 189 1.39 -18.85 16.03
CA VAL A 189 1.95 -19.76 17.02
C VAL A 189 0.94 -20.86 17.28
N GLY A 190 1.27 -22.08 16.94
CA GLY A 190 0.39 -23.23 17.12
C GLY A 190 1.11 -24.39 17.82
N HIS A 191 0.47 -25.00 18.82
CA HIS A 191 0.96 -26.13 19.59
C HIS A 191 0.07 -27.37 19.37
N ALA A 192 0.67 -28.55 19.33
CA ALA A 192 -0.02 -29.83 19.19
C ALA A 192 -1.00 -29.84 17.99
N PRO A 193 -2.32 -30.12 18.14
CA PRO A 193 -3.24 -30.16 16.99
C PRO A 193 -3.38 -28.78 16.29
N ASN A 194 -3.18 -27.68 16.97
CA ASN A 194 -3.30 -26.33 16.40
C ASN A 194 -2.18 -26.05 15.39
N ALA A 195 -1.02 -26.69 15.52
CA ALA A 195 0.08 -26.54 14.58
C ALA A 195 -0.24 -27.05 13.15
N ALA A 196 -1.30 -27.84 12.99
CA ALA A 196 -1.77 -28.32 11.69
C ALA A 196 -2.72 -27.32 10.97
N LEU A 197 -3.12 -26.24 11.64
CA LEU A 197 -4.08 -25.27 11.10
C LEU A 197 -3.35 -24.10 10.41
N PRO A 198 -3.52 -23.91 9.10
CA PRO A 198 -2.95 -22.74 8.43
C PRO A 198 -3.65 -21.46 8.92
N HIS A 199 -2.88 -20.38 9.01
CA HIS A 199 -3.35 -19.07 9.48
C HIS A 199 -4.02 -19.08 10.87
N TYR A 200 -3.62 -20.03 11.71
CA TYR A 200 -4.17 -20.18 13.07
C TYR A 200 -3.92 -18.91 13.91
N LEU A 201 -4.92 -18.52 14.68
CA LEU A 201 -4.79 -17.41 15.65
C LEU A 201 -4.45 -18.00 17.02
N PRO A 202 -3.34 -17.57 17.67
CA PRO A 202 -2.89 -18.11 18.93
C PRO A 202 -3.94 -18.01 20.05
N SER A 203 -4.21 -19.13 20.73
CA SER A 203 -5.18 -19.19 21.83
C SER A 203 -4.54 -18.81 23.16
N LYS A 204 -5.41 -18.57 24.17
CA LYS A 204 -4.99 -18.30 25.55
C LYS A 204 -4.81 -19.58 26.37
N ASP A 205 -5.21 -20.69 25.81
CA ASP A 205 -5.18 -22.01 26.46
C ASP A 205 -3.88 -22.75 26.18
#